data_6d7fdb97d9fc366b39c237e87182a38d
#
_entry.id   6d7fdb97d9fc366b39c237e87182a38d
#
_cell.length_a   1.000
_cell.length_b   1.000
_cell.length_c   1.000
_cell.angle_alpha   90.00
_cell.angle_beta   90.00
_cell.angle_gamma   90.00
#
_symmetry.space_group_name_H-M   'P 1'
#
loop_
_entity.id
_entity.type
_entity.pdbx_description
1 polymer ?
#
loop_
_entity_poly.entity_id
_entity_poly.type
_entity_poly.pdbx_seq_one_letter_code
_entity_poly.pdbx_strand_id
1 'polypeptide(L)'
;LYDLPDLNTYDGIVFDCTNTISKEQIDHIVSKLKNLKVPVVSIGYDMEGFYYVGNHNKKLFREVLDHLYYKHNCRSFVFAGGPDFHYENKMRFEAFKEAMADYDIPLTDDMYMFGDFDFGTGVRYIREWHDKKYPLPGAFVCANDNIAAGMCSMAAKLGYKIPRDFMVTGFDNLDKAAY
;
A
#
# COMPACT_ATOMS: atom_id res chain seq x y z
N LEU A 1 -10.15 -2.62 23.88
CA LEU A 1 -10.40 -1.19 23.65
C LEU A 1 -9.61 -0.42 24.68
N TYR A 2 -8.65 0.40 24.26
CA TYR A 2 -7.89 1.24 25.18
C TYR A 2 -8.81 2.33 25.73
N ASP A 3 -8.86 2.49 27.04
CA ASP A 3 -9.45 3.69 27.67
C ASP A 3 -8.52 4.87 27.34
N LEU A 4 -8.99 5.73 26.45
CA LEU A 4 -8.27 6.97 26.15
C LEU A 4 -8.39 7.91 27.36
N PRO A 5 -7.31 8.63 27.73
CA PRO A 5 -7.39 9.67 28.75
C PRO A 5 -8.40 10.75 28.32
N ASP A 6 -8.77 11.67 29.25
CA ASP A 6 -9.54 12.83 28.87
C ASP A 6 -8.74 13.74 27.94
N LEU A 7 -8.98 13.60 26.65
CA LEU A 7 -8.25 14.29 25.59
C LEU A 7 -8.50 15.81 25.57
N ASN A 8 -9.56 16.31 26.24
CA ASN A 8 -9.83 17.74 26.35
C ASN A 8 -8.87 18.47 27.33
N THR A 9 -8.04 17.74 28.05
CA THR A 9 -7.02 18.33 28.94
C THR A 9 -5.75 18.76 28.19
N TYR A 10 -5.63 18.43 26.91
CA TYR A 10 -4.50 18.80 26.06
C TYR A 10 -4.83 20.00 25.16
N ASP A 11 -3.81 20.74 24.73
CA ASP A 11 -3.95 21.89 23.82
C ASP A 11 -4.18 21.47 22.35
N GLY A 12 -3.92 20.21 22.02
CA GLY A 12 -4.10 19.62 20.68
C GLY A 12 -3.73 18.15 20.67
N ILE A 13 -4.17 17.44 19.64
CA ILE A 13 -3.96 16.00 19.47
C ILE A 13 -3.27 15.74 18.13
N VAL A 14 -2.22 14.92 18.14
CA VAL A 14 -1.65 14.30 16.94
C VAL A 14 -2.07 12.84 16.94
N PHE A 15 -2.81 12.43 15.92
CA PHE A 15 -3.31 11.08 15.76
C PHE A 15 -2.64 10.40 14.57
N ASP A 16 -1.79 9.41 14.85
CA ASP A 16 -1.11 8.61 13.83
C ASP A 16 -1.94 7.36 13.48
N CYS A 17 -2.36 7.26 12.21
CA CYS A 17 -3.16 6.15 11.68
C CYS A 17 -2.33 5.17 10.83
N THR A 18 -1.01 5.35 10.73
CA THR A 18 -0.17 4.55 9.82
C THR A 18 -0.12 3.06 10.18
N ASN A 19 -0.34 2.72 11.44
CA ASN A 19 -0.33 1.34 11.96
C ASN A 19 -1.72 0.84 12.38
N THR A 20 -2.77 1.27 11.71
CA THR A 20 -4.14 0.91 12.09
C THR A 20 -4.45 -0.54 11.75
N ILE A 21 -5.00 -1.27 12.70
CA ILE A 21 -5.22 -2.72 12.64
C ILE A 21 -6.58 -3.09 12.03
N SER A 22 -7.62 -2.26 12.21
CA SER A 22 -8.93 -2.50 11.62
C SER A 22 -9.72 -1.22 11.35
N LYS A 23 -10.70 -1.32 10.44
CA LYS A 23 -11.60 -0.21 10.14
C LYS A 23 -12.42 0.20 11.35
N GLU A 24 -12.92 -0.75 12.14
CA GLU A 24 -13.73 -0.50 13.32
C GLU A 24 -12.95 0.31 14.37
N GLN A 25 -11.65 0.06 14.49
CA GLN A 25 -10.78 0.83 15.40
C GLN A 25 -10.64 2.28 14.93
N ILE A 26 -10.43 2.51 13.63
CA ILE A 26 -10.40 3.87 13.07
C ILE A 26 -11.72 4.57 13.35
N ASP A 27 -12.84 3.97 12.96
CA ASP A 27 -14.17 4.56 13.09
C ASP A 27 -14.49 4.91 14.55
N HIS A 28 -14.12 4.02 15.49
CA HIS A 28 -14.30 4.25 16.92
C HIS A 28 -13.46 5.45 17.42
N ILE A 29 -12.17 5.50 17.09
CA ILE A 29 -11.29 6.61 17.51
C ILE A 29 -11.74 7.92 16.87
N VAL A 30 -12.05 7.93 15.58
CA VAL A 30 -12.53 9.11 14.85
C VAL A 30 -13.81 9.66 15.48
N SER A 31 -14.74 8.78 15.89
CA SER A 31 -15.98 9.22 16.57
C SER A 31 -15.71 9.95 17.90
N LYS A 32 -14.67 9.54 18.62
CA LYS A 32 -14.23 10.23 19.85
C LYS A 32 -13.52 11.55 19.55
N LEU A 33 -12.62 11.56 18.57
CA LEU A 33 -11.86 12.74 18.19
C LEU A 33 -12.75 13.87 17.63
N LYS A 34 -13.80 13.55 16.89
CA LYS A 34 -14.78 14.55 16.37
C LYS A 34 -15.52 15.34 17.44
N ASN A 35 -15.60 14.81 18.66
CA ASN A 35 -16.26 15.46 19.80
C ASN A 35 -15.32 16.34 20.63
N LEU A 36 -14.04 16.41 20.29
CA LEU A 36 -13.06 17.22 21.02
C LEU A 36 -13.20 18.70 20.64
N LYS A 37 -12.88 19.57 21.61
CA LYS A 37 -12.83 21.03 21.42
C LYS A 37 -11.43 21.53 21.04
N VAL A 38 -10.45 20.64 21.02
CA VAL A 38 -9.05 20.95 20.71
C VAL A 38 -8.72 20.56 19.26
N PRO A 39 -7.75 21.22 18.60
CA PRO A 39 -7.36 20.88 17.24
C PRO A 39 -6.77 19.45 17.17
N VAL A 40 -7.13 18.73 16.11
CA VAL A 40 -6.63 17.38 15.84
C VAL A 40 -5.89 17.38 14.51
N VAL A 41 -4.66 16.84 14.51
CA VAL A 41 -3.87 16.59 13.32
C VAL A 41 -3.82 15.07 13.09
N SER A 42 -4.27 14.63 11.93
CA SER A 42 -4.18 13.24 11.49
C SER A 42 -2.91 13.01 10.67
N ILE A 43 -2.18 11.95 10.96
CA ILE A 43 -1.04 11.49 10.16
C ILE A 43 -1.45 10.21 9.43
N GLY A 44 -1.19 10.16 8.11
CA GLY A 44 -1.43 8.97 7.29
C GLY A 44 -2.87 8.69 6.89
N TYR A 45 -3.84 9.47 7.36
CA TYR A 45 -5.25 9.33 7.00
C TYR A 45 -5.92 10.71 6.86
N ASP A 46 -6.38 11.05 5.66
CA ASP A 46 -7.13 12.28 5.42
C ASP A 46 -8.57 12.10 5.89
N MET A 47 -8.91 12.74 7.01
CA MET A 47 -10.21 12.66 7.65
C MET A 47 -10.89 14.02 7.63
N GLU A 48 -12.14 14.04 7.18
CA GLU A 48 -12.97 15.25 7.17
C GLU A 48 -13.07 15.88 8.57
N GLY A 49 -12.75 17.17 8.65
CA GLY A 49 -12.83 17.97 9.88
C GLY A 49 -11.53 17.97 10.72
N PHE A 50 -10.45 17.32 10.26
CA PHE A 50 -9.14 17.35 10.92
C PHE A 50 -8.09 17.98 10.01
N TYR A 51 -7.01 18.48 10.62
CA TYR A 51 -5.79 18.79 9.85
C TYR A 51 -5.12 17.49 9.45
N TYR A 52 -4.54 17.44 8.24
CA TYR A 52 -3.93 16.25 7.69
C TYR A 52 -2.46 16.47 7.35
N VAL A 53 -1.63 15.50 7.71
CA VAL A 53 -0.23 15.39 7.27
C VAL A 53 -0.01 13.99 6.71
N GLY A 54 0.46 13.92 5.47
CA GLY A 54 0.71 12.64 4.80
C GLY A 54 1.48 12.79 3.49
N ASN A 55 1.75 11.67 2.84
CA ASN A 55 2.43 11.61 1.57
C ASN A 55 1.47 11.84 0.39
N HIS A 56 2.01 12.33 -0.73
CA HIS A 56 1.29 12.39 -1.99
C HIS A 56 1.20 10.99 -2.65
N ASN A 57 0.59 10.02 -1.93
CA ASN A 57 0.53 8.60 -2.30
C ASN A 57 0.17 8.37 -3.79
N LYS A 58 -0.91 8.98 -4.28
CA LYS A 58 -1.34 8.83 -5.69
C LYS A 58 -0.26 9.29 -6.67
N LYS A 59 0.28 10.48 -6.47
CA LYS A 59 1.28 11.06 -7.36
C LYS A 59 2.56 10.21 -7.38
N LEU A 60 3.10 9.91 -6.19
CA LEU A 60 4.36 9.18 -6.08
C LEU A 60 4.24 7.74 -6.59
N PHE A 61 3.12 7.07 -6.30
CA PHE A 61 2.88 5.73 -6.81
C PHE A 61 2.69 5.70 -8.33
N ARG A 62 2.04 6.74 -8.88
CA ARG A 62 1.94 6.91 -10.32
C ARG A 62 3.32 7.09 -10.98
N GLU A 63 4.24 7.82 -10.39
CA GLU A 63 5.61 7.99 -10.92
C GLU A 63 6.35 6.66 -11.03
N VAL A 64 6.15 5.73 -10.08
CA VAL A 64 6.69 4.36 -10.17
C VAL A 64 6.11 3.59 -11.36
N LEU A 65 4.78 3.65 -11.57
CA LEU A 65 4.11 2.99 -12.68
C LEU A 65 4.56 3.57 -14.03
N ASP A 66 4.62 4.90 -14.14
CA ASP A 66 5.10 5.59 -15.34
C ASP A 66 6.55 5.20 -15.66
N HIS A 67 7.40 5.08 -14.65
CA HIS A 67 8.78 4.62 -14.82
C HIS A 67 8.84 3.20 -15.40
N LEU A 68 8.08 2.27 -14.86
CA LEU A 68 8.01 0.90 -15.39
C LEU A 68 7.47 0.87 -16.82
N TYR A 69 6.42 1.62 -17.10
CA TYR A 69 5.77 1.65 -18.42
C TYR A 69 6.65 2.30 -19.48
N TYR A 70 7.15 3.53 -19.23
CA TYR A 70 7.86 4.31 -20.24
C TYR A 70 9.36 4.00 -20.33
N LYS A 71 10.01 3.66 -19.19
CA LYS A 71 11.46 3.42 -19.17
C LYS A 71 11.83 1.94 -19.33
N HIS A 72 11.03 1.05 -18.75
CA HIS A 72 11.26 -0.40 -18.82
C HIS A 72 10.38 -1.12 -19.83
N ASN A 73 9.53 -0.38 -20.55
CA ASN A 73 8.59 -0.95 -21.55
C ASN A 73 7.71 -2.07 -20.96
N CYS A 74 7.40 -2.00 -19.67
CA CYS A 74 6.51 -2.95 -19.01
C CYS A 74 5.07 -2.77 -19.50
N ARG A 75 4.37 -3.87 -19.81
CA ARG A 75 3.01 -3.84 -20.39
C ARG A 75 2.01 -4.71 -19.63
N SER A 76 2.45 -5.42 -18.61
CA SER A 76 1.57 -6.20 -17.74
C SER A 76 1.97 -6.00 -16.29
N PHE A 77 0.99 -5.71 -15.44
CA PHE A 77 1.20 -5.29 -14.07
C PHE A 77 0.29 -6.05 -13.12
N VAL A 78 0.76 -6.30 -11.91
CA VAL A 78 -0.05 -6.79 -10.80
C VAL A 78 0.20 -5.91 -9.60
N PHE A 79 -0.86 -5.36 -9.01
CA PHE A 79 -0.81 -4.62 -7.76
C PHE A 79 -0.82 -5.58 -6.58
N ALA A 80 0.23 -5.55 -5.76
CA ALA A 80 0.33 -6.32 -4.53
C ALA A 80 0.08 -5.38 -3.33
N GLY A 81 -1.17 -5.31 -2.91
CA GLY A 81 -1.67 -4.36 -1.92
C GLY A 81 -1.59 -4.82 -0.47
N GLY A 82 -1.70 -3.85 0.43
CA GLY A 82 -1.99 -4.02 1.85
C GLY A 82 -3.50 -4.14 2.12
N PRO A 83 -3.97 -3.82 3.35
CA PRO A 83 -5.39 -3.90 3.69
C PRO A 83 -6.25 -2.98 2.80
N ASP A 84 -7.34 -3.52 2.29
CA ASP A 84 -8.23 -2.82 1.35
C ASP A 84 -8.92 -1.59 1.96
N PHE A 85 -9.14 -1.61 3.28
CA PHE A 85 -9.71 -0.49 4.02
C PHE A 85 -8.70 0.63 4.32
N HIS A 86 -7.39 0.35 4.24
CA HIS A 86 -6.35 1.32 4.64
C HIS A 86 -6.26 2.48 3.64
N TYR A 87 -6.27 3.72 4.15
CA TYR A 87 -6.31 4.92 3.33
C TYR A 87 -5.18 5.00 2.30
N GLU A 88 -3.93 4.81 2.75
CA GLU A 88 -2.78 4.87 1.84
C GLU A 88 -2.81 3.77 0.77
N ASN A 89 -3.24 2.55 1.14
CA ASN A 89 -3.42 1.46 0.18
C ASN A 89 -4.46 1.83 -0.88
N LYS A 90 -5.59 2.44 -0.45
CA LYS A 90 -6.62 2.92 -1.39
C LYS A 90 -6.05 3.95 -2.36
N MET A 91 -5.29 4.92 -1.87
CA MET A 91 -4.69 5.96 -2.72
C MET A 91 -3.71 5.37 -3.74
N ARG A 92 -2.87 4.39 -3.33
CA ARG A 92 -1.94 3.68 -4.21
C ARG A 92 -2.68 2.83 -5.24
N PHE A 93 -3.75 2.14 -4.82
CA PHE A 93 -4.59 1.35 -5.74
C PHE A 93 -5.39 2.22 -6.71
N GLU A 94 -5.90 3.38 -6.29
CA GLU A 94 -6.51 4.35 -7.22
C GLU A 94 -5.51 4.82 -8.28
N ALA A 95 -4.27 5.14 -7.88
CA ALA A 95 -3.22 5.48 -8.84
C ALA A 95 -2.93 4.34 -9.82
N PHE A 96 -2.94 3.09 -9.34
CA PHE A 96 -2.79 1.91 -10.19
C PHE A 96 -3.92 1.81 -11.23
N LYS A 97 -5.17 1.94 -10.81
CA LYS A 97 -6.33 1.89 -11.71
C LYS A 97 -6.29 2.99 -12.78
N GLU A 98 -5.98 4.22 -12.35
CA GLU A 98 -5.85 5.36 -13.26
C GLU A 98 -4.71 5.14 -14.27
N ALA A 99 -3.58 4.60 -13.82
CA ALA A 99 -2.46 4.28 -14.72
C ALA A 99 -2.83 3.20 -15.75
N MET A 100 -3.51 2.13 -15.33
CA MET A 100 -3.96 1.08 -16.26
C MET A 100 -4.89 1.65 -17.32
N ALA A 101 -5.83 2.52 -16.94
CA ALA A 101 -6.72 3.19 -17.88
C ALA A 101 -5.96 4.08 -18.87
N ASP A 102 -5.00 4.88 -18.40
CA ASP A 102 -4.18 5.76 -19.25
C ASP A 102 -3.23 5.00 -20.19
N TYR A 103 -2.86 3.77 -19.83
CA TYR A 103 -2.01 2.90 -20.67
C TYR A 103 -2.82 2.02 -21.63
N ASP A 104 -4.15 2.17 -21.67
CA ASP A 104 -5.07 1.29 -22.42
C ASP A 104 -4.93 -0.19 -22.04
N ILE A 105 -4.65 -0.48 -20.76
CA ILE A 105 -4.57 -1.83 -20.21
C ILE A 105 -5.88 -2.11 -19.45
N PRO A 106 -6.73 -3.03 -19.94
CA PRO A 106 -7.97 -3.39 -19.25
C PRO A 106 -7.68 -3.99 -17.87
N LEU A 107 -8.29 -3.43 -16.82
CA LEU A 107 -8.16 -3.95 -15.47
C LEU A 107 -9.00 -5.23 -15.30
N THR A 108 -8.38 -6.30 -14.82
CA THR A 108 -9.01 -7.58 -14.51
C THR A 108 -8.77 -7.98 -13.04
N ASP A 109 -9.60 -8.87 -12.51
CA ASP A 109 -9.56 -9.24 -11.08
C ASP A 109 -8.28 -9.96 -10.65
N ASP A 110 -7.52 -10.52 -11.57
CA ASP A 110 -6.22 -11.15 -11.34
C ASP A 110 -5.05 -10.15 -11.31
N MET A 111 -5.30 -8.88 -11.61
CA MET A 111 -4.28 -7.83 -11.59
C MET A 111 -4.09 -7.16 -10.22
N TYR A 112 -4.79 -7.58 -9.19
CA TYR A 112 -4.61 -7.02 -7.84
C TYR A 112 -4.91 -8.03 -6.73
N MET A 113 -4.19 -7.88 -5.64
CA MET A 113 -4.31 -8.71 -4.44
C MET A 113 -4.27 -7.81 -3.21
N PHE A 114 -5.09 -8.11 -2.20
CA PHE A 114 -5.12 -7.37 -0.93
C PHE A 114 -4.76 -8.29 0.24
N GLY A 115 -3.97 -7.77 1.17
CA GLY A 115 -3.52 -8.48 2.38
C GLY A 115 -3.08 -7.50 3.45
N ASP A 116 -1.98 -7.78 4.13
CA ASP A 116 -1.40 -6.91 5.14
C ASP A 116 -0.14 -6.20 4.62
N PHE A 117 0.29 -5.13 5.29
CA PHE A 117 1.52 -4.40 4.95
C PHE A 117 2.79 -5.09 5.46
N ASP A 118 2.81 -6.41 5.50
CA ASP A 118 3.89 -7.18 6.08
C ASP A 118 4.66 -8.03 5.05
N PHE A 119 5.80 -8.54 5.49
CA PHE A 119 6.66 -9.43 4.71
C PHE A 119 5.95 -10.75 4.34
N GLY A 120 5.13 -11.29 5.26
CA GLY A 120 4.42 -12.55 5.07
C GLY A 120 3.42 -12.47 3.92
N THR A 121 2.80 -11.31 3.73
CA THR A 121 1.88 -11.04 2.61
C THR A 121 2.59 -11.19 1.26
N GLY A 122 3.78 -10.60 1.11
CA GLY A 122 4.57 -10.75 -0.13
C GLY A 122 4.98 -12.19 -0.40
N VAL A 123 5.38 -12.92 0.66
CA VAL A 123 5.68 -14.37 0.57
C VAL A 123 4.47 -15.16 0.09
N ARG A 124 3.29 -14.89 0.66
CA ARG A 124 2.03 -15.55 0.29
C ARG A 124 1.65 -15.27 -1.16
N TYR A 125 1.72 -14.03 -1.60
CA TYR A 125 1.31 -13.61 -2.95
C TYR A 125 2.08 -14.34 -4.05
N ILE A 126 3.42 -14.32 -4.00
CA ILE A 126 4.19 -14.96 -5.06
C ILE A 126 4.12 -16.50 -4.98
N ARG A 127 3.93 -17.08 -3.78
CA ARG A 127 3.70 -18.51 -3.64
C ARG A 127 2.37 -18.92 -4.28
N GLU A 128 1.28 -18.21 -3.97
CA GLU A 128 -0.03 -18.49 -4.58
C GLU A 128 0.01 -18.33 -6.11
N TRP A 129 0.72 -17.31 -6.60
CA TRP A 129 0.90 -17.08 -8.02
C TRP A 129 1.59 -18.27 -8.69
N HIS A 130 2.66 -18.77 -8.08
CA HIS A 130 3.41 -19.93 -8.54
C HIS A 130 2.56 -21.20 -8.52
N ASP A 131 1.89 -21.49 -7.40
CA ASP A 131 1.10 -22.70 -7.20
C ASP A 131 -0.10 -22.78 -8.17
N LYS A 132 -0.72 -21.65 -8.45
CA LYS A 132 -1.82 -21.52 -9.43
C LYS A 132 -1.34 -21.49 -10.88
N LYS A 133 -0.03 -21.45 -11.11
CA LYS A 133 0.60 -21.38 -12.44
C LYS A 133 0.09 -20.19 -13.29
N TYR A 134 -0.17 -19.08 -12.66
CA TYR A 134 -0.56 -17.88 -13.38
C TYR A 134 0.60 -17.38 -14.27
N PRO A 135 0.31 -16.79 -15.44
CA PRO A 135 1.34 -16.20 -16.28
C PRO A 135 2.04 -15.07 -15.51
N LEU A 136 3.38 -15.02 -15.60
CA LEU A 136 4.14 -13.97 -14.93
C LEU A 136 3.83 -12.61 -15.54
N PRO A 137 3.52 -11.59 -14.71
CA PRO A 137 3.41 -10.23 -15.20
C PRO A 137 4.79 -9.66 -15.53
N GLY A 138 4.83 -8.55 -16.25
CA GLY A 138 6.05 -7.78 -16.42
C GLY A 138 6.55 -7.18 -15.10
N ALA A 139 5.62 -6.78 -14.23
CA ALA A 139 5.95 -6.25 -12.90
C ALA A 139 4.88 -6.53 -11.84
N PHE A 140 5.34 -6.88 -10.64
CA PHE A 140 4.56 -6.74 -9.41
C PHE A 140 4.85 -5.37 -8.79
N VAL A 141 3.82 -4.57 -8.61
CA VAL A 141 3.92 -3.23 -8.02
C VAL A 141 3.37 -3.31 -6.60
N CYS A 142 4.28 -3.40 -5.63
CA CYS A 142 3.91 -3.60 -4.24
C CYS A 142 3.53 -2.28 -3.57
N ALA A 143 2.50 -2.32 -2.75
CA ALA A 143 2.04 -1.15 -2.02
C ALA A 143 3.10 -0.63 -1.03
N ASN A 144 3.99 -1.50 -0.52
CA ASN A 144 5.11 -1.08 0.31
C ASN A 144 6.34 -2.01 0.17
N ASP A 145 7.46 -1.63 0.80
CA ASP A 145 8.72 -2.36 0.76
C ASP A 145 8.68 -3.67 1.54
N ASN A 146 7.83 -3.81 2.56
CA ASN A 146 7.69 -5.07 3.29
C ASN A 146 7.14 -6.17 2.39
N ILE A 147 6.07 -5.86 1.64
CA ILE A 147 5.47 -6.78 0.67
C ILE A 147 6.51 -7.11 -0.42
N ALA A 148 7.20 -6.09 -0.96
CA ALA A 148 8.21 -6.27 -2.00
C ALA A 148 9.34 -7.20 -1.53
N ALA A 149 9.90 -6.97 -0.33
CA ALA A 149 10.96 -7.79 0.25
C ALA A 149 10.52 -9.25 0.46
N GLY A 150 9.28 -9.46 0.96
CA GLY A 150 8.70 -10.79 1.10
C GLY A 150 8.56 -11.51 -0.23
N MET A 151 8.07 -10.80 -1.25
CA MET A 151 7.93 -11.32 -2.61
C MET A 151 9.28 -11.69 -3.22
N CYS A 152 10.28 -10.81 -3.16
CA CYS A 152 11.64 -11.08 -3.64
C CYS A 152 12.26 -12.30 -2.96
N SER A 153 12.13 -12.38 -1.62
CA SER A 153 12.68 -13.51 -0.84
C SER A 153 12.07 -14.85 -1.25
N MET A 154 10.76 -14.92 -1.44
CA MET A 154 10.10 -16.16 -1.86
C MET A 154 10.31 -16.44 -3.34
N ALA A 155 10.32 -15.44 -4.22
CA ALA A 155 10.63 -15.60 -5.63
C ALA A 155 12.00 -16.28 -5.84
N ALA A 156 13.02 -15.83 -5.09
CA ALA A 156 14.35 -16.45 -5.12
C ALA A 156 14.33 -17.93 -4.70
N LYS A 157 13.54 -18.29 -3.67
CA LYS A 157 13.36 -19.69 -3.21
C LYS A 157 12.65 -20.56 -4.24
N LEU A 158 11.75 -19.96 -5.03
CA LEU A 158 11.03 -20.62 -6.12
C LEU A 158 11.85 -20.69 -7.43
N GLY A 159 13.06 -20.12 -7.45
CA GLY A 159 13.97 -20.14 -8.59
C GLY A 159 13.78 -19.01 -9.60
N TYR A 160 12.90 -18.04 -9.32
CA TYR A 160 12.75 -16.85 -10.16
C TYR A 160 13.93 -15.89 -10.02
N LYS A 161 14.25 -15.20 -11.09
CA LYS A 161 15.32 -14.18 -11.15
C LYS A 161 14.73 -12.79 -11.43
N ILE A 162 14.74 -11.95 -10.43
CA ILE A 162 14.33 -10.54 -10.51
C ILE A 162 15.57 -9.73 -10.91
N PRO A 163 15.48 -8.80 -11.86
CA PRO A 163 14.30 -8.39 -12.64
C PRO A 163 14.09 -9.17 -13.94
N ARG A 164 14.84 -10.26 -14.20
CA ARG A 164 14.84 -10.96 -15.49
C ARG A 164 13.48 -11.60 -15.82
N ASP A 165 12.88 -12.30 -14.87
CA ASP A 165 11.64 -13.05 -15.09
C ASP A 165 10.42 -12.16 -14.88
N PHE A 166 10.49 -11.22 -13.96
CA PHE A 166 9.57 -10.10 -13.71
C PHE A 166 10.25 -9.05 -12.84
N MET A 167 9.72 -7.84 -12.84
CA MET A 167 10.18 -6.76 -11.96
C MET A 167 9.35 -6.72 -10.67
N VAL A 168 9.94 -6.21 -9.60
CA VAL A 168 9.25 -5.93 -8.33
C VAL A 168 9.60 -4.51 -7.90
N THR A 169 8.59 -3.74 -7.51
CA THR A 169 8.80 -2.43 -6.90
C THR A 169 8.16 -2.37 -5.53
N GLY A 170 8.75 -1.59 -4.63
CA GLY A 170 8.21 -1.27 -3.33
C GLY A 170 7.78 0.19 -3.24
N PHE A 171 7.48 0.63 -2.03
CA PHE A 171 7.17 2.00 -1.66
C PHE A 171 7.58 2.20 -0.19
N ASP A 172 7.94 3.41 0.24
CA ASP A 172 8.38 3.89 1.55
C ASP A 172 9.88 4.11 1.66
N ASN A 173 10.73 3.48 0.84
CA ASN A 173 12.19 3.56 0.87
C ASN A 173 12.78 3.17 2.25
N LEU A 174 12.35 2.03 2.78
CA LEU A 174 12.89 1.47 4.01
C LEU A 174 14.34 0.96 3.79
N ASP A 175 15.14 0.89 4.85
CA ASP A 175 16.55 0.42 4.78
C ASP A 175 16.71 -0.92 4.03
N LYS A 176 15.72 -1.81 4.17
CA LYS A 176 15.68 -3.10 3.47
C LYS A 176 15.47 -2.99 1.95
N ALA A 177 15.01 -1.85 1.43
CA ALA A 177 14.83 -1.65 -0.01
C ALA A 177 16.18 -1.56 -0.76
N ALA A 178 17.29 -1.43 -0.03
CA ALA A 178 18.64 -1.38 -0.59
C ALA A 178 19.25 -2.78 -0.88
N TYR A 179 18.56 -3.86 -0.52
CA TYR A 179 19.01 -5.25 -0.67
C TYR A 179 18.09 -6.04 -1.59
#